data_b38cbbdc27f6120f0a8e074893d50e4a
#
_entry.id   b38cbbdc27f6120f0a8e074893d50e4a
#
_cell.length_a   1.000
_cell.length_b   1.000
_cell.length_c   1.000
_cell.angle_alpha   90.00
_cell.angle_beta   90.00
_cell.angle_gamma   90.00
#
_symmetry.space_group_name_H-M   'P 1'
#
loop_
_entity.id
_entity.type
_entity.pdbx_description
1 polymer ?
#
loop_
_entity_poly.entity_id
_entity_poly.type
_entity_poly.pdbx_seq_one_letter_code
_entity_poly.pdbx_strand_id
1 'polypeptide(L)'
;KFRTLPLWRYDLQGAVYQKGVELVTGEQLPFYLAVATKERTIDLDIFQITQPVLDIALREIEQNIEHYARVKYGQEEPVYCGKCDYCKSVKEARIRNYSELLEGL
;
A
#
# COMPACT_ATOMS: atom_id res chain seq x y z
N LYS A 1 -20.75 2.99 5.85
CA LYS A 1 -20.69 2.92 4.38
C LYS A 1 -19.27 3.09 3.86
N PHE A 2 -18.50 3.99 4.46
CA PHE A 2 -17.12 4.25 4.03
C PHE A 2 -16.07 3.57 4.92
N ARG A 3 -16.45 2.56 5.70
CA ARG A 3 -15.55 1.86 6.64
C ARG A 3 -14.43 1.08 5.96
N THR A 4 -14.60 0.73 4.70
CA THR A 4 -13.61 -0.03 3.93
C THR A 4 -12.55 0.85 3.26
N LEU A 5 -12.70 2.19 3.30
CA LEU A 5 -11.75 3.11 2.68
C LEU A 5 -10.30 2.90 3.12
N PRO A 6 -10.00 2.64 4.43
CA PRO A 6 -8.62 2.40 4.84
C PRO A 6 -7.95 1.20 4.16
N LEU A 7 -8.73 0.23 3.68
CA LEU A 7 -8.19 -0.94 2.97
C LEU A 7 -7.57 -0.58 1.62
N TRP A 8 -7.97 0.55 1.03
CA TRP A 8 -7.44 1.01 -0.26
C TRP A 8 -6.16 1.82 -0.12
N ARG A 9 -5.70 2.03 1.09
CA ARG A 9 -4.44 2.70 1.41
C ARG A 9 -4.34 4.10 0.80
N TYR A 10 -5.41 4.88 0.93
CA TYR A 10 -5.39 6.30 0.53
C TYR A 10 -4.43 7.13 1.39
N ASP A 11 -4.07 6.66 2.57
CA ASP A 11 -3.04 7.25 3.42
C ASP A 11 -1.67 7.30 2.73
N LEU A 12 -1.28 6.21 2.03
CA LEU A 12 -0.05 6.17 1.25
C LEU A 12 -0.10 7.15 0.09
N GLN A 13 -1.21 7.17 -0.65
CA GLN A 13 -1.41 8.09 -1.77
C GLN A 13 -1.39 9.54 -1.30
N GLY A 14 -2.05 9.84 -0.19
CA GLY A 14 -2.07 11.18 0.40
C GLY A 14 -0.69 11.64 0.84
N ALA A 15 0.10 10.74 1.44
CA ALA A 15 1.46 11.04 1.86
C ALA A 15 2.35 11.41 0.67
N VAL A 16 2.26 10.67 -0.44
CA VAL A 16 3.02 10.96 -1.66
C VAL A 16 2.60 12.28 -2.27
N TYR A 17 1.30 12.54 -2.38
CA TYR A 17 0.79 13.79 -2.95
C TYR A 17 1.19 14.99 -2.09
N GLN A 18 1.06 14.88 -0.76
CA GLN A 18 1.46 15.96 0.14
C GLN A 18 2.94 16.27 0.01
N LYS A 19 3.80 15.25 -0.04
CA LYS A 19 5.24 15.41 -0.20
C LYS A 19 5.59 16.04 -1.54
N GLY A 20 4.93 15.63 -2.63
CA GLY A 20 5.12 16.21 -3.95
C GLY A 20 4.79 17.70 -3.98
N VAL A 21 3.66 18.09 -3.39
CA VAL A 21 3.25 19.50 -3.30
C VAL A 21 4.23 20.29 -2.44
N GLU A 22 4.68 19.74 -1.31
CA GLU A 22 5.67 20.37 -0.43
C GLU A 22 6.98 20.65 -1.16
N LEU A 23 7.46 19.69 -1.97
CA LEU A 23 8.70 19.86 -2.74
C LEU A 23 8.60 20.94 -3.80
N VAL A 24 7.41 21.14 -4.36
CA VAL A 24 7.16 22.16 -5.41
C VAL A 24 6.90 23.54 -4.81
N THR A 25 6.08 23.62 -3.75
CA THR A 25 5.61 24.89 -3.19
C THR A 25 6.37 25.33 -1.94
N GLY A 26 7.07 24.40 -1.27
CA GLY A 26 7.72 24.65 0.01
C GLY A 26 6.78 24.62 1.20
N GLU A 27 5.50 24.32 1.00
CA GLU A 27 4.50 24.30 2.06
C GLU A 27 3.89 22.91 2.22
N GLN A 28 3.73 22.47 3.47
CA GLN A 28 3.00 21.24 3.80
C GLN A 28 1.52 21.59 3.98
N LEU A 29 0.70 21.14 3.03
CA LEU A 29 -0.73 21.39 3.02
C LEU A 29 -1.50 20.21 3.61
N PRO A 30 -2.66 20.44 4.25
CA PRO A 30 -3.50 19.36 4.73
C PRO A 30 -4.06 18.53 3.58
N PHE A 31 -4.29 17.24 3.82
CA PHE A 31 -4.85 16.33 2.82
C PHE A 31 -6.27 15.93 3.19
N TYR A 32 -7.17 16.10 2.24
CA TYR A 32 -8.59 15.72 2.40
C TYR A 32 -8.97 14.72 1.32
N LEU A 33 -9.77 13.73 1.70
CA LEU A 33 -10.31 12.72 0.80
C LEU A 33 -11.81 12.97 0.63
N ALA A 34 -12.22 13.41 -0.56
CA ALA A 34 -13.63 13.58 -0.89
C ALA A 34 -14.13 12.30 -1.56
N VAL A 35 -15.20 11.74 -1.03
CA VAL A 35 -15.77 10.47 -1.49
C VAL A 35 -17.23 10.67 -1.86
N ALA A 36 -17.60 10.27 -3.07
CA ALA A 36 -18.97 10.28 -3.56
C ALA A 36 -19.37 8.90 -4.01
N THR A 37 -20.59 8.48 -3.68
CA THR A 37 -21.12 7.20 -4.11
C THR A 37 -21.73 7.30 -5.50
N LYS A 38 -21.71 6.18 -6.26
CA LYS A 38 -22.35 6.08 -7.57
C LYS A 38 -23.77 5.52 -7.44
N GLU A 39 -24.55 6.10 -6.54
CA GLU A 39 -25.92 5.70 -6.28
C GLU A 39 -26.88 6.70 -6.89
N ARG A 40 -28.18 6.31 -6.97
CA ARG A 40 -29.22 7.21 -7.46
C ARG A 40 -29.30 8.49 -6.63
N THR A 41 -29.23 8.35 -5.30
CA THR A 41 -29.04 9.47 -4.38
C THR A 41 -27.58 9.45 -3.95
N ILE A 42 -26.82 10.42 -4.43
CA ILE A 42 -25.37 10.48 -4.18
C ILE A 42 -25.13 10.84 -2.71
N ASP A 43 -24.34 10.01 -2.04
CA ASP A 43 -23.81 10.30 -0.71
C ASP A 43 -22.39 10.87 -0.88
N LEU A 44 -22.14 12.00 -0.25
CA LEU A 44 -20.87 12.71 -0.35
C LEU A 44 -20.33 12.97 1.05
N ASP A 45 -19.09 12.56 1.28
CA ASP A 45 -18.38 12.85 2.51
C ASP A 45 -16.96 13.32 2.22
N ILE A 46 -16.42 14.13 3.13
CA ILE A 46 -15.04 14.61 3.07
C ILE A 46 -14.34 14.17 4.36
N PHE A 47 -13.28 13.40 4.20
CA PHE A 47 -12.46 12.92 5.33
C PHE A 47 -11.11 13.64 5.32
N GLN A 48 -10.69 14.14 6.47
CA GLN A 48 -9.33 14.62 6.62
C GLN A 48 -8.44 13.46 7.05
N ILE A 49 -7.36 13.24 6.31
CA ILE A 49 -6.31 12.33 6.77
C ILE A 49 -5.34 13.16 7.57
N THR A 50 -5.29 12.93 8.88
CA THR A 50 -4.51 13.75 9.80
C THR A 50 -3.01 13.59 9.58
N GLN A 51 -2.24 14.61 9.94
CA GLN A 51 -0.80 14.61 9.70
C GLN A 51 -0.05 13.42 10.33
N PRO A 52 -0.35 12.98 11.57
CA PRO A 52 0.31 11.80 12.12
C PRO A 52 0.14 10.54 11.27
N VAL A 53 -1.04 10.35 10.67
CA VAL A 53 -1.31 9.21 9.78
C VAL A 53 -0.49 9.33 8.50
N LEU A 54 -0.43 10.53 7.91
CA LEU A 54 0.37 10.78 6.71
C LEU A 54 1.87 10.59 6.97
N ASP A 55 2.36 11.00 8.12
CA ASP A 55 3.77 10.83 8.51
C ASP A 55 4.16 9.36 8.66
N ILE A 56 3.28 8.56 9.24
CA ILE A 56 3.49 7.11 9.36
C ILE A 56 3.49 6.45 7.98
N ALA A 57 2.56 6.84 7.12
CA ALA A 57 2.47 6.33 5.76
C ALA A 57 3.71 6.69 4.94
N LEU A 58 4.22 7.91 5.08
CA LEU A 58 5.43 8.35 4.40
C LEU A 58 6.66 7.53 4.83
N ARG A 59 6.79 7.26 6.13
CA ARG A 59 7.88 6.41 6.64
C ARG A 59 7.80 4.99 6.08
N GLU A 60 6.61 4.43 5.99
CA GLU A 60 6.40 3.11 5.38
C GLU A 60 6.88 3.10 3.93
N ILE A 61 6.53 4.13 3.16
CA ILE A 61 6.96 4.26 1.77
C ILE A 61 8.49 4.38 1.68
N GLU A 62 9.12 5.21 2.51
CA GLU A 62 10.56 5.42 2.51
C GLU A 62 11.31 4.12 2.85
N GLN A 63 10.82 3.34 3.80
CA GLN A 63 11.39 2.04 4.15
C GLN A 63 11.29 1.04 2.99
N ASN A 64 10.14 1.03 2.32
CA ASN A 64 9.89 0.09 1.23
C ASN A 64 10.62 0.47 -0.06
N ILE A 65 10.85 1.75 -0.31
CA ILE A 65 11.57 2.23 -1.50
C ILE A 65 12.98 1.65 -1.56
N GLU A 66 13.70 1.60 -0.46
CA GLU A 66 15.04 1.00 -0.42
C GLU A 66 15.02 -0.47 -0.85
N HIS A 67 14.05 -1.22 -0.32
CA HIS A 67 13.86 -2.62 -0.70
C HIS A 67 13.55 -2.77 -2.19
N TYR A 68 12.62 -1.97 -2.71
CA TYR A 68 12.27 -2.00 -4.13
C TYR A 68 13.46 -1.64 -5.02
N ALA A 69 14.27 -0.67 -4.62
CA ALA A 69 15.46 -0.29 -5.36
C ALA A 69 16.47 -1.44 -5.40
N ARG A 70 16.69 -2.10 -4.27
CA ARG A 70 17.60 -3.26 -4.20
C ARG A 70 17.12 -4.42 -5.08
N VAL A 71 15.81 -4.70 -5.07
CA VAL A 71 15.21 -5.73 -5.92
C VAL A 71 15.37 -5.36 -7.40
N LYS A 72 15.09 -4.11 -7.76
CA LYS A 72 15.18 -3.63 -9.13
C LYS A 72 16.59 -3.75 -9.70
N TYR A 73 17.61 -3.48 -8.89
CA TYR A 73 19.02 -3.54 -9.32
C TYR A 73 19.67 -4.91 -9.05
N GLY A 74 18.91 -5.91 -8.66
CA GLY A 74 19.39 -7.28 -8.47
C GLY A 74 20.23 -7.50 -7.23
N GLN A 75 20.23 -6.56 -6.27
CA GLN A 75 20.95 -6.66 -5.01
C GLN A 75 20.24 -7.53 -3.97
N GLU A 76 18.94 -7.71 -4.15
CA GLU A 76 18.10 -8.44 -3.21
C GLU A 76 16.97 -9.13 -3.98
N GLU A 77 16.56 -10.30 -3.52
CA GLU A 77 15.46 -11.02 -4.14
C GLU A 77 14.11 -10.44 -3.69
N PRO A 78 13.10 -10.42 -4.59
CA PRO A 78 11.77 -9.98 -4.21
C PRO A 78 11.12 -10.93 -3.21
N VAL A 79 10.30 -10.37 -2.32
CA VAL A 79 9.53 -11.16 -1.37
C VAL A 79 8.21 -11.57 -2.03
N TYR A 80 7.98 -12.86 -2.13
CA TYR A 80 6.75 -13.41 -2.70
C TYR A 80 5.78 -13.83 -1.59
N CYS A 81 4.52 -13.44 -1.70
CA CYS A 81 3.50 -13.85 -0.73
C CYS A 81 3.09 -15.30 -0.91
N GLY A 82 3.28 -15.88 -2.10
CA GLY A 82 2.93 -17.24 -2.43
C GLY A 82 1.45 -17.50 -2.66
N LYS A 83 0.60 -16.48 -2.48
CA LYS A 83 -0.86 -16.61 -2.50
C LYS A 83 -1.53 -15.82 -3.61
N CYS A 84 -0.91 -14.76 -4.12
CA CYS A 84 -1.49 -13.95 -5.20
C CYS A 84 -1.36 -14.66 -6.55
N ASP A 85 -2.12 -14.19 -7.54
CA ASP A 85 -2.12 -14.78 -8.87
C ASP A 85 -0.75 -14.74 -9.54
N TYR A 86 0.01 -13.65 -9.33
CA TYR A 86 1.36 -13.57 -9.86
C TYR A 86 2.27 -14.64 -9.27
N CYS A 87 2.27 -14.81 -7.94
CA CYS A 87 3.09 -15.84 -7.27
C CYS A 87 2.72 -17.23 -7.73
N LYS A 88 1.42 -17.51 -7.90
CA LYS A 88 0.94 -18.78 -8.42
C LYS A 88 1.40 -19.03 -9.86
N SER A 89 1.40 -17.98 -10.70
CA SER A 89 1.77 -18.08 -12.12
C SER A 89 3.24 -18.39 -12.33
N VAL A 90 4.12 -17.93 -11.44
CA VAL A 90 5.58 -18.13 -11.54
C VAL A 90 6.09 -19.29 -10.69
N LYS A 91 5.21 -19.93 -9.92
CA LYS A 91 5.57 -21.05 -9.07
C LYS A 91 5.85 -22.29 -9.92
N GLU A 92 6.99 -22.91 -9.66
CA GLU A 92 7.33 -24.21 -10.24
C GLU A 92 6.87 -25.33 -9.32
N ALA A 93 6.24 -26.35 -9.89
CA ALA A 93 5.86 -27.54 -9.15
C ALA A 93 7.12 -28.33 -8.75
N ARG A 94 7.23 -28.71 -7.50
CA ARG A 94 8.34 -29.49 -6.98
C ARG A 94 7.83 -30.53 -6.00
N ILE A 95 8.59 -31.59 -5.86
CA ILE A 95 8.28 -32.66 -4.89
C ILE A 95 8.60 -32.14 -3.49
N ARG A 96 7.59 -32.15 -2.62
CA ARG A 96 7.72 -31.73 -1.22
C ARG A 96 7.39 -32.87 -0.29
N ASN A 97 7.97 -32.85 0.89
CA ASN A 97 7.68 -33.83 1.90
C ASN A 97 6.36 -33.49 2.61
N TYR A 98 5.46 -34.47 2.72
CA TYR A 98 4.17 -34.26 3.38
C TYR A 98 4.32 -33.80 4.83
N SER A 99 5.39 -34.17 5.51
CA SER A 99 5.66 -33.75 6.89
C SER A 99 5.80 -32.24 7.04
N GLU A 100 6.17 -31.50 5.98
CA GLU A 100 6.24 -30.04 5.99
C GLU A 100 4.88 -29.43 6.26
N LEU A 101 3.80 -30.04 5.80
CA LEU A 101 2.44 -29.58 6.02
C LEU A 101 2.00 -29.74 7.49
N LEU A 102 2.53 -30.77 8.15
CA LEU A 102 2.20 -31.03 9.55
C LEU A 102 2.86 -30.07 10.50
N GLU A 103 4.02 -29.52 10.14
CA GLU A 103 4.74 -28.50 10.92
C GLU A 103 3.99 -27.18 11.00
N GLY A 104 3.12 -26.90 10.01
CA GLY A 104 2.30 -25.69 9.96
C GLY A 104 1.02 -25.74 10.79
N LEU A 105 0.73 -26.88 11.42
CA LEU A 105 -0.42 -27.04 12.29
C LEU A 105 -0.05 -26.65 13.73
#